data_51081a80d1f26fe373e61dc08ac482c6
#
_entry.id   51081a80d1f26fe373e61dc08ac482c6
#
_cell.length_a   1.000
_cell.length_b   1.000
_cell.length_c   1.000
_cell.angle_alpha   90.00
_cell.angle_beta   90.00
_cell.angle_gamma   90.00
#
_symmetry.space_group_name_H-M   'P 1'
#
loop_
_entity.id
_entity.type
_entity.pdbx_description
1 polymer ?
#
loop_
_entity_poly.entity_id
_entity_poly.type
_entity_poly.pdbx_seq_one_letter_code
_entity_poly.pdbx_strand_id
1 'polypeptide(L)'
;MPNSKPWISSSFSARSRLTSLSDRELVEAVVCMANRPGSESGWILIGVEDDGRITGARPRHGNRTDPERLQALIANRTRPSLTVRVSIVPLQPEGVEVIAIEVPPVRTPVGTSGGLYLRRAMGGRGKPECIPMHFHDIQSLLSTRGLLDYSALVVEEAQWEDLDPLEFERFRRFIRESRGQGDDTLLRLSDQELAKALGAVEANHEVTRIRVLGLLLFGKEEALRRLLPTHEVAFQVLQGQEVQVNEFFRYPLLRVMEEVLQRFRARYREEELMVGLLRVGVPEYSERAFREALANALIHRDYTRLGAVHIQWHDDRIEISNPGGFPEGVHLGNILVTPPKPRNPLLADAFKRAGIVERTGRGIDIIFTEQLRNGRPAPSYERSTPTDVVLVLPGGKTNLEFVRLVVEESQSGRLLGLDELLVLNTLWHERSVNTTRVAALIQKSEAEARAVLERLVESGLLEARGERKGRTYHLSAAIYRRLGRPADYVRRRGFEPLQQEQMILQYVQAHGSISRKEVAELCRTSSMQAYRLLKRLERAGMLKRLGGTTKGVRYGLSSD
;
A
#
# COMPACT_ATOMS: atom_id res chain seq x y z
N MET A 1 13.07 10.24 -15.06
CA MET A 1 12.55 8.86 -14.94
C MET A 1 13.74 7.92 -14.76
N PRO A 2 13.96 7.31 -13.61
CA PRO A 2 14.81 6.13 -13.50
C PRO A 2 13.93 4.90 -13.68
N ASN A 3 14.41 3.99 -14.52
CA ASN A 3 13.84 2.67 -14.75
C ASN A 3 13.63 1.93 -13.43
N SER A 4 12.39 1.86 -12.96
CA SER A 4 11.97 0.83 -12.02
C SER A 4 12.06 -0.51 -12.76
N LYS A 5 13.15 -1.24 -12.56
CA LYS A 5 13.18 -2.67 -12.87
C LYS A 5 12.03 -3.28 -12.08
N PRO A 6 11.08 -3.98 -12.74
CA PRO A 6 10.10 -4.75 -11.99
C PRO A 6 10.91 -5.70 -11.11
N TRP A 7 10.59 -5.73 -9.83
CA TRP A 7 11.04 -6.75 -8.92
C TRP A 7 10.64 -8.08 -9.54
N ILE A 8 11.58 -8.76 -10.18
CA ILE A 8 11.40 -10.14 -10.60
C ILE A 8 11.14 -10.87 -9.30
N SER A 9 9.87 -11.12 -9.10
CA SER A 9 9.29 -11.50 -7.84
C SER A 9 10.03 -12.71 -7.27
N SER A 10 10.08 -12.81 -5.94
CA SER A 10 10.45 -13.99 -5.17
C SER A 10 9.75 -15.29 -5.63
N SER A 11 8.93 -15.22 -6.66
CA SER A 11 8.13 -16.29 -7.27
C SER A 11 8.82 -17.08 -8.37
N PHE A 12 10.04 -16.70 -8.81
CA PHE A 12 10.79 -17.45 -9.82
C PHE A 12 12.05 -18.10 -9.23
N SER A 13 12.32 -19.36 -9.62
CA SER A 13 13.58 -20.05 -9.37
C SER A 13 14.03 -20.70 -10.69
N ALA A 14 15.15 -20.23 -11.22
CA ALA A 14 15.78 -20.79 -12.41
C ALA A 14 16.95 -21.72 -12.00
N ARG A 15 17.17 -22.80 -12.74
CA ARG A 15 18.31 -23.72 -12.52
C ARG A 15 18.87 -24.25 -13.82
N SER A 16 20.21 -24.24 -13.90
CA SER A 16 21.04 -24.57 -15.04
C SER A 16 20.99 -26.04 -15.50
N ARG A 17 21.35 -26.23 -16.76
CA ARG A 17 21.49 -27.51 -17.47
C ARG A 17 22.49 -28.50 -16.82
N LEU A 18 23.47 -28.02 -16.07
CA LEU A 18 24.62 -28.78 -15.59
C LEU A 18 24.35 -29.54 -14.27
N THR A 19 23.27 -29.24 -13.57
CA THR A 19 22.89 -29.96 -12.35
C THR A 19 21.58 -30.71 -12.59
N SER A 20 21.66 -32.03 -12.66
CA SER A 20 20.47 -32.88 -12.55
C SER A 20 19.90 -32.67 -11.14
N LEU A 21 18.81 -31.86 -11.00
CA LEU A 21 18.08 -31.80 -9.75
C LEU A 21 17.62 -33.21 -9.37
N SER A 22 18.08 -33.70 -8.23
CA SER A 22 17.55 -34.93 -7.66
C SER A 22 16.06 -34.73 -7.30
N ASP A 23 15.32 -35.82 -7.19
CA ASP A 23 13.92 -35.76 -6.75
C ASP A 23 13.76 -35.09 -5.39
N ARG A 24 14.75 -35.27 -4.50
CA ARG A 24 14.79 -34.63 -3.19
C ARG A 24 14.90 -33.10 -3.32
N GLU A 25 15.88 -32.61 -4.07
CA GLU A 25 16.09 -31.16 -4.27
C GLU A 25 14.91 -30.51 -4.96
N LEU A 26 14.26 -31.22 -5.90
CA LEU A 26 13.05 -30.74 -6.55
C LEU A 26 11.90 -30.57 -5.55
N VAL A 27 11.65 -31.58 -4.71
CA VAL A 27 10.62 -31.52 -3.68
C VAL A 27 10.92 -30.44 -2.67
N GLU A 28 12.17 -30.28 -2.24
CA GLU A 28 12.61 -29.20 -1.36
C GLU A 28 12.38 -27.81 -1.99
N ALA A 29 12.67 -27.64 -3.28
CA ALA A 29 12.38 -26.40 -4.01
C ALA A 29 10.87 -26.11 -4.11
N VAL A 30 10.06 -27.14 -4.35
CA VAL A 30 8.59 -27.01 -4.39
C VAL A 30 8.03 -26.63 -3.00
N VAL A 31 8.48 -27.29 -1.94
CA VAL A 31 8.10 -26.96 -0.55
C VAL A 31 8.47 -25.52 -0.20
N CYS A 32 9.68 -25.11 -0.53
CA CYS A 32 10.17 -23.75 -0.34
C CYS A 32 9.31 -22.72 -1.09
N MET A 33 8.90 -23.03 -2.32
CA MET A 33 8.05 -22.17 -3.13
C MET A 33 6.61 -22.13 -2.60
N ALA A 34 6.08 -23.24 -2.09
CA ALA A 34 4.74 -23.30 -1.51
C ALA A 34 4.59 -22.44 -0.25
N ASN A 35 5.63 -22.42 0.60
CA ASN A 35 5.63 -21.66 1.87
C ASN A 35 6.06 -20.19 1.72
N ARG A 36 6.11 -19.66 0.50
CA ARG A 36 6.41 -18.24 0.31
C ARG A 36 5.24 -17.36 0.79
N PRO A 37 5.48 -16.10 1.17
CA PRO A 37 4.41 -15.13 1.38
C PRO A 37 3.73 -14.76 0.05
N GLY A 38 2.45 -14.40 0.11
CA GLY A 38 1.64 -13.96 -1.04
C GLY A 38 0.62 -15.00 -1.50
N SER A 39 -0.36 -14.54 -2.28
CA SER A 39 -1.51 -15.31 -2.78
C SER A 39 -1.39 -15.77 -4.25
N GLU A 40 -0.30 -15.42 -4.92
CA GLU A 40 -0.09 -15.79 -6.32
C GLU A 40 0.60 -17.14 -6.45
N SER A 41 0.44 -17.83 -7.59
CA SER A 41 1.19 -19.04 -7.91
C SER A 41 2.69 -18.72 -8.05
N GLY A 42 3.56 -19.62 -7.59
CA GLY A 42 4.99 -19.56 -7.83
C GLY A 42 5.40 -20.44 -8.99
N TRP A 43 6.53 -20.14 -9.59
CA TRP A 43 7.05 -20.89 -10.71
C TRP A 43 8.46 -21.43 -10.44
N ILE A 44 8.68 -22.69 -10.78
CA ILE A 44 10.00 -23.29 -10.84
C ILE A 44 10.25 -23.64 -12.30
N LEU A 45 11.28 -23.05 -12.87
CA LEU A 45 11.71 -23.31 -14.24
C LEU A 45 13.02 -24.10 -14.21
N ILE A 46 13.03 -25.29 -14.80
CA ILE A 46 14.22 -26.13 -14.95
C ILE A 46 14.63 -26.08 -16.42
N GLY A 47 15.89 -25.72 -16.68
CA GLY A 47 16.41 -25.49 -18.04
C GLY A 47 16.40 -24.01 -18.44
N VAL A 48 16.23 -23.10 -17.46
CA VAL A 48 16.37 -21.65 -17.62
C VAL A 48 17.38 -21.14 -16.60
N GLU A 49 18.29 -20.27 -17.00
CA GLU A 49 19.31 -19.65 -16.13
C GLU A 49 18.73 -18.44 -15.38
N ASP A 50 19.44 -18.00 -14.32
CA ASP A 50 19.06 -16.81 -13.52
C ASP A 50 18.98 -15.52 -14.35
N ASP A 51 19.69 -15.44 -15.48
CA ASP A 51 19.68 -14.32 -16.42
C ASP A 51 18.56 -14.42 -17.48
N GLY A 52 17.75 -15.47 -17.43
CA GLY A 52 16.65 -15.74 -18.34
C GLY A 52 17.04 -16.51 -19.62
N ARG A 53 18.32 -16.88 -19.80
CA ARG A 53 18.74 -17.70 -20.94
C ARG A 53 18.17 -19.11 -20.83
N ILE A 54 17.60 -19.61 -21.92
CA ILE A 54 17.06 -20.96 -22.02
C ILE A 54 18.21 -21.89 -22.42
N THR A 55 18.68 -22.72 -21.48
CA THR A 55 19.74 -23.71 -21.72
C THR A 55 19.18 -25.12 -21.88
N GLY A 56 17.94 -25.32 -21.47
CA GLY A 56 17.26 -26.60 -21.46
C GLY A 56 17.71 -27.53 -20.33
N ALA A 57 16.92 -28.53 -20.06
CA ALA A 57 17.19 -29.59 -19.10
C ALA A 57 17.09 -30.96 -19.76
N ARG A 58 17.75 -31.97 -19.17
CA ARG A 58 17.54 -33.37 -19.58
C ARG A 58 16.19 -33.87 -19.10
N PRO A 59 15.47 -34.67 -19.92
CA PRO A 59 14.23 -35.32 -19.49
C PRO A 59 14.45 -36.20 -18.24
N ARG A 60 13.44 -36.20 -17.38
CA ARG A 60 13.49 -36.96 -16.11
C ARG A 60 13.00 -38.41 -16.25
N HIS A 61 12.24 -38.73 -17.32
CA HIS A 61 11.62 -40.02 -17.52
C HIS A 61 11.94 -40.58 -18.94
N GLY A 62 13.22 -40.94 -19.16
CA GLY A 62 13.64 -41.43 -20.49
C GLY A 62 13.84 -40.29 -21.48
N ASN A 63 13.17 -40.37 -22.66
CA ASN A 63 13.33 -39.38 -23.73
C ASN A 63 12.51 -38.09 -23.52
N ARG A 64 11.55 -38.11 -22.60
CA ARG A 64 10.71 -36.94 -22.24
C ARG A 64 10.26 -37.03 -20.79
N THR A 65 10.13 -35.88 -20.15
CA THR A 65 9.52 -35.80 -18.80
C THR A 65 8.02 -36.03 -18.91
N ASP A 66 7.52 -36.97 -18.12
CA ASP A 66 6.10 -37.23 -17.95
C ASP A 66 5.52 -36.29 -16.87
N PRO A 67 4.61 -35.35 -17.24
CA PRO A 67 4.06 -34.40 -16.29
C PRO A 67 3.30 -35.06 -15.13
N GLU A 68 2.54 -36.12 -15.40
CA GLU A 68 1.71 -36.81 -14.39
C GLU A 68 2.59 -37.53 -13.35
N ARG A 69 3.65 -38.22 -13.83
CA ARG A 69 4.63 -38.84 -12.92
C ARG A 69 5.31 -37.81 -12.03
N LEU A 70 5.64 -36.65 -12.58
CA LEU A 70 6.30 -35.59 -11.81
C LEU A 70 5.34 -34.96 -10.79
N GLN A 71 4.07 -34.74 -11.16
CA GLN A 71 3.02 -34.31 -10.25
C GLN A 71 2.80 -35.32 -9.12
N ALA A 72 2.71 -36.62 -9.46
CA ALA A 72 2.55 -37.70 -8.48
C ALA A 72 3.75 -37.79 -7.51
N LEU A 73 4.96 -37.64 -8.02
CA LEU A 73 6.17 -37.58 -7.18
C LEU A 73 6.08 -36.47 -6.13
N ILE A 74 5.71 -35.25 -6.57
CA ILE A 74 5.60 -34.08 -5.68
C ILE A 74 4.48 -34.29 -4.66
N ALA A 75 3.30 -34.74 -5.10
CA ALA A 75 2.16 -34.98 -4.23
C ALA A 75 2.46 -36.04 -3.16
N ASN A 76 3.16 -37.13 -3.54
CA ASN A 76 3.51 -38.22 -2.63
C ASN A 76 4.61 -37.84 -1.61
N ARG A 77 5.49 -36.91 -1.98
CA ARG A 77 6.63 -36.50 -1.14
C ARG A 77 6.42 -35.19 -0.40
N THR A 78 5.19 -34.64 -0.39
CA THR A 78 4.82 -33.45 0.38
C THR A 78 3.75 -33.76 1.43
N ARG A 79 3.75 -33.03 2.55
CA ARG A 79 2.76 -33.13 3.64
C ARG A 79 2.35 -31.72 4.10
N PRO A 80 1.08 -31.32 4.02
CA PRO A 80 0.01 -32.02 3.27
C PRO A 80 0.39 -32.22 1.81
N SER A 81 -0.26 -33.19 1.15
CA SER A 81 -0.04 -33.49 -0.27
C SER A 81 -0.32 -32.26 -1.13
N LEU A 82 0.65 -31.85 -1.96
CA LEU A 82 0.58 -30.66 -2.77
C LEU A 82 0.39 -31.00 -4.24
N THR A 83 -0.70 -30.54 -4.83
CA THR A 83 -0.95 -30.65 -6.26
C THR A 83 -0.34 -29.44 -6.97
N VAL A 84 0.56 -29.69 -7.90
CA VAL A 84 1.20 -28.67 -8.76
C VAL A 84 0.75 -28.86 -10.20
N ARG A 85 0.90 -27.83 -11.03
CA ARG A 85 0.72 -27.95 -12.47
C ARG A 85 2.08 -28.00 -13.15
N VAL A 86 2.28 -29.02 -13.99
CA VAL A 86 3.54 -29.23 -14.72
C VAL A 86 3.29 -29.05 -16.21
N SER A 87 4.11 -28.22 -16.86
CA SER A 87 4.12 -27.99 -18.30
C SER A 87 5.53 -28.28 -18.85
N ILE A 88 5.59 -29.02 -19.95
CA ILE A 88 6.86 -29.39 -20.61
C ILE A 88 6.93 -28.72 -21.97
N VAL A 89 7.99 -27.97 -22.21
CA VAL A 89 8.28 -27.33 -23.48
C VAL A 89 9.51 -28.00 -24.11
N PRO A 90 9.34 -28.82 -25.16
CA PRO A 90 10.47 -29.42 -25.85
C PRO A 90 11.29 -28.37 -26.58
N LEU A 91 12.60 -28.52 -26.59
CA LEU A 91 13.55 -27.64 -27.27
C LEU A 91 14.33 -28.40 -28.36
N GLN A 92 14.96 -27.66 -29.26
CA GLN A 92 15.95 -28.20 -30.18
C GLN A 92 17.36 -28.08 -29.55
N PRO A 93 18.24 -29.10 -29.64
CA PRO A 93 18.05 -30.41 -30.26
C PRO A 93 17.14 -31.35 -29.45
N GLU A 94 16.67 -32.43 -30.04
CA GLU A 94 15.88 -33.46 -29.36
C GLU A 94 16.55 -33.97 -28.08
N GLY A 95 15.73 -34.31 -27.06
CA GLY A 95 16.19 -34.72 -25.74
C GLY A 95 16.55 -33.56 -24.79
N VAL A 96 16.14 -32.34 -25.14
CA VAL A 96 16.27 -31.15 -24.29
C VAL A 96 14.90 -30.51 -24.16
N GLU A 97 14.53 -30.10 -22.94
CA GLU A 97 13.23 -29.53 -22.64
C GLU A 97 13.33 -28.44 -21.54
N VAL A 98 12.32 -27.60 -21.43
CA VAL A 98 12.08 -26.74 -20.25
C VAL A 98 10.92 -27.34 -19.48
N ILE A 99 11.14 -27.57 -18.19
CA ILE A 99 10.11 -28.05 -17.27
C ILE A 99 9.64 -26.84 -16.45
N ALA A 100 8.38 -26.46 -16.61
CA ALA A 100 7.76 -25.38 -15.85
C ALA A 100 6.79 -25.98 -14.82
N ILE A 101 7.01 -25.71 -13.54
CA ILE A 101 6.19 -26.19 -12.43
C ILE A 101 5.53 -24.99 -11.78
N GLU A 102 4.22 -24.91 -11.90
CA GLU A 102 3.40 -23.94 -11.19
C GLU A 102 3.03 -24.49 -9.82
N VAL A 103 3.48 -23.80 -8.78
CA VAL A 103 3.22 -24.14 -7.39
C VAL A 103 2.13 -23.20 -6.87
N PRO A 104 0.93 -23.69 -6.57
CA PRO A 104 -0.17 -22.86 -6.10
C PRO A 104 0.12 -22.29 -4.71
N PRO A 105 -0.56 -21.19 -4.33
CA PRO A 105 -0.54 -20.72 -2.94
C PRO A 105 -1.20 -21.78 -2.04
N VAL A 106 -0.64 -22.00 -0.85
CA VAL A 106 -1.15 -22.98 0.11
C VAL A 106 -1.64 -22.27 1.37
N ARG A 107 -2.71 -22.77 1.99
CA ARG A 107 -3.22 -22.19 3.23
C ARG A 107 -2.42 -22.62 4.45
N THR A 108 -2.06 -23.89 4.54
CA THR A 108 -1.26 -24.45 5.63
C THR A 108 0.19 -24.66 5.18
N PRO A 109 1.18 -24.55 6.07
CA PRO A 109 2.56 -24.87 5.73
C PRO A 109 2.68 -26.27 5.17
N VAL A 110 3.48 -26.41 4.12
CA VAL A 110 3.80 -27.69 3.48
C VAL A 110 5.22 -28.08 3.84
N GLY A 111 5.40 -29.32 4.26
CA GLY A 111 6.72 -29.94 4.48
C GLY A 111 6.99 -31.05 3.49
N THR A 112 8.22 -31.52 3.43
CA THR A 112 8.55 -32.79 2.79
C THR A 112 7.95 -33.96 3.56
N SER A 113 7.82 -35.13 2.96
CA SER A 113 7.39 -36.35 3.67
C SER A 113 8.31 -36.74 4.82
N GLY A 114 9.55 -36.23 4.83
CA GLY A 114 10.51 -36.37 5.95
C GLY A 114 10.41 -35.30 7.02
N GLY A 115 9.40 -34.42 6.98
CA GLY A 115 9.16 -33.40 8.02
C GLY A 115 9.99 -32.12 7.86
N LEU A 116 10.68 -31.91 6.75
CA LEU A 116 11.45 -30.69 6.50
C LEU A 116 10.55 -29.60 5.92
N TYR A 117 10.40 -28.49 6.65
CA TYR A 117 9.71 -27.28 6.21
C TYR A 117 10.77 -26.26 5.76
N LEU A 118 10.57 -25.68 4.58
CA LEU A 118 11.48 -24.71 3.98
C LEU A 118 10.71 -23.46 3.59
N ARG A 119 11.35 -22.30 3.68
CA ARG A 119 10.86 -21.02 3.17
C ARG A 119 11.92 -20.31 2.34
N ARG A 120 11.47 -19.38 1.50
CA ARG A 120 12.36 -18.52 0.73
C ARG A 120 12.79 -17.34 1.58
N ALA A 121 14.10 -17.07 1.62
CA ALA A 121 14.67 -15.91 2.28
C ALA A 121 15.80 -15.33 1.42
N MET A 122 16.13 -14.06 1.66
CA MET A 122 17.31 -13.44 1.03
C MET A 122 18.56 -13.94 1.75
N GLY A 123 19.41 -14.61 1.03
CA GLY A 123 20.72 -15.04 1.53
C GLY A 123 21.73 -13.88 1.63
N GLY A 124 22.86 -14.11 2.28
CA GLY A 124 23.91 -13.11 2.51
C GLY A 124 24.54 -12.53 1.24
N ARG A 125 24.32 -13.14 0.08
CA ARG A 125 24.77 -12.65 -1.24
C ARG A 125 23.68 -11.87 -2.01
N GLY A 126 22.58 -11.51 -1.36
CA GLY A 126 21.46 -10.82 -2.01
C GLY A 126 20.64 -11.67 -2.99
N LYS A 127 20.84 -13.02 -2.98
CA LYS A 127 20.05 -13.96 -3.78
C LYS A 127 19.02 -14.67 -2.90
N PRO A 128 17.83 -14.99 -3.44
CA PRO A 128 16.85 -15.79 -2.73
C PRO A 128 17.33 -17.22 -2.53
N GLU A 129 17.33 -17.69 -1.29
CA GLU A 129 17.73 -19.06 -0.90
C GLU A 129 16.58 -19.77 -0.17
N CYS A 130 16.57 -21.10 -0.22
CA CYS A 130 15.65 -21.93 0.56
C CYS A 130 16.32 -22.27 1.90
N ILE A 131 15.72 -21.81 2.99
CA ILE A 131 16.20 -22.07 4.34
C ILE A 131 15.16 -22.83 5.16
N PRO A 132 15.58 -23.63 6.15
CA PRO A 132 14.66 -24.28 7.07
C PRO A 132 13.76 -23.28 7.80
N MET A 133 12.50 -23.65 8.00
CA MET A 133 11.58 -22.91 8.84
C MET A 133 11.75 -23.32 10.29
N HIS A 134 11.86 -22.34 11.17
CA HIS A 134 11.75 -22.53 12.60
C HIS A 134 10.27 -22.46 13.04
N PHE A 135 9.98 -22.83 14.29
CA PHE A 135 8.61 -22.84 14.80
C PHE A 135 7.93 -21.47 14.69
N HIS A 136 8.64 -20.38 14.99
CA HIS A 136 8.12 -19.03 14.85
C HIS A 136 7.82 -18.65 13.39
N ASP A 137 8.56 -19.18 12.40
CA ASP A 137 8.26 -18.94 10.97
C ASP A 137 6.94 -19.61 10.58
N ILE A 138 6.66 -20.79 11.13
CA ILE A 138 5.38 -21.51 10.92
C ILE A 138 4.23 -20.73 11.54
N GLN A 139 4.39 -20.25 12.77
CA GLN A 139 3.38 -19.42 13.45
C GLN A 139 3.13 -18.11 12.68
N SER A 140 4.19 -17.45 12.23
CA SER A 140 4.10 -16.22 11.41
C SER A 140 3.36 -16.47 10.09
N LEU A 141 3.64 -17.60 9.43
CA LEU A 141 2.95 -17.98 8.21
C LEU A 141 1.46 -18.26 8.44
N LEU A 142 1.12 -18.99 9.49
CA LEU A 142 -0.27 -19.27 9.88
C LEU A 142 -1.01 -17.98 10.24
N SER A 143 -0.37 -17.09 10.99
CA SER A 143 -0.94 -15.78 11.35
C SER A 143 -1.17 -14.90 10.11
N THR A 144 -0.21 -14.85 9.18
CA THR A 144 -0.35 -14.09 7.92
C THR A 144 -1.53 -14.59 7.09
N ARG A 145 -1.81 -15.89 7.12
CA ARG A 145 -2.93 -16.53 6.40
C ARG A 145 -4.25 -16.54 7.19
N GLY A 146 -4.27 -15.91 8.37
CA GLY A 146 -5.48 -15.83 9.21
C GLY A 146 -5.90 -17.16 9.83
N LEU A 147 -5.01 -18.13 9.92
CA LEU A 147 -5.24 -19.44 10.54
C LEU A 147 -4.81 -19.49 12.01
N LEU A 148 -4.07 -18.51 12.47
CA LEU A 148 -3.62 -18.36 13.85
C LEU A 148 -3.81 -16.91 14.29
N ASP A 149 -4.61 -16.73 15.34
CA ASP A 149 -4.63 -15.49 16.13
C ASP A 149 -3.62 -15.61 17.26
N TYR A 150 -2.47 -14.94 17.11
CA TYR A 150 -1.43 -14.98 18.13
C TYR A 150 -1.90 -14.36 19.46
N SER A 151 -2.75 -13.34 19.40
CA SER A 151 -3.30 -12.69 20.61
C SER A 151 -4.21 -13.62 21.45
N ALA A 152 -4.73 -14.68 20.83
CA ALA A 152 -5.58 -15.67 21.49
C ALA A 152 -4.80 -16.83 22.14
N LEU A 153 -3.49 -16.93 21.91
CA LEU A 153 -2.67 -18.00 22.50
C LEU A 153 -2.54 -17.82 24.00
N VAL A 154 -2.56 -18.94 24.72
CA VAL A 154 -2.32 -18.99 26.17
C VAL A 154 -0.82 -18.88 26.43
N VAL A 155 -0.46 -18.15 27.46
CA VAL A 155 0.90 -18.06 28.00
C VAL A 155 0.92 -18.86 29.31
N GLU A 156 1.46 -20.08 29.24
CA GLU A 156 1.38 -21.06 30.34
C GLU A 156 2.04 -20.56 31.63
N GLU A 157 3.08 -19.73 31.51
CA GLU A 157 3.86 -19.21 32.65
C GLU A 157 3.26 -17.93 33.23
N ALA A 158 2.20 -17.39 32.63
CA ALA A 158 1.56 -16.16 33.08
C ALA A 158 0.55 -16.44 34.20
N GLN A 159 0.57 -15.59 35.21
CA GLN A 159 -0.34 -15.63 36.36
C GLN A 159 -1.17 -14.34 36.44
N TRP A 160 -2.26 -14.36 37.24
CA TRP A 160 -3.12 -13.19 37.42
C TRP A 160 -2.33 -11.99 37.99
N GLU A 161 -1.37 -12.26 38.85
CA GLU A 161 -0.49 -11.29 39.49
C GLU A 161 0.45 -10.58 38.48
N ASP A 162 0.64 -11.13 37.29
CA ASP A 162 1.35 -10.51 36.20
C ASP A 162 0.55 -9.37 35.52
N LEU A 163 -0.74 -9.25 35.83
CA LEU A 163 -1.60 -8.18 35.34
C LEU A 163 -1.63 -7.00 36.33
N ASP A 164 -1.75 -5.77 35.78
CA ASP A 164 -1.80 -4.55 36.55
C ASP A 164 -3.24 -4.02 36.63
N PRO A 165 -3.83 -3.88 37.87
CA PRO A 165 -5.15 -3.30 38.02
C PRO A 165 -5.32 -1.90 37.42
N LEU A 166 -4.26 -1.09 37.37
CA LEU A 166 -4.30 0.25 36.77
C LEU A 166 -4.57 0.21 35.26
N GLU A 167 -4.16 -0.85 34.58
CA GLU A 167 -4.40 -0.99 33.15
C GLU A 167 -5.87 -1.36 32.83
N PHE A 168 -6.57 -2.05 33.75
CA PHE A 168 -8.01 -2.26 33.66
C PHE A 168 -8.77 -0.93 33.80
N GLU A 169 -8.36 -0.06 34.73
CA GLU A 169 -8.94 1.28 34.86
C GLU A 169 -8.60 2.15 33.64
N ARG A 170 -7.41 2.00 33.06
CA ARG A 170 -7.04 2.66 31.80
C ARG A 170 -7.99 2.22 30.68
N PHE A 171 -8.28 0.94 30.55
CA PHE A 171 -9.22 0.42 29.56
C PHE A 171 -10.61 1.04 29.72
N ARG A 172 -11.14 1.07 30.96
CA ARG A 172 -12.44 1.70 31.25
C ARG A 172 -12.43 3.20 30.95
N ARG A 173 -11.31 3.89 31.19
CA ARG A 173 -11.14 5.30 30.84
C ARG A 173 -11.24 5.52 29.33
N PHE A 174 -10.59 4.70 28.52
CA PHE A 174 -10.71 4.78 27.06
C PHE A 174 -12.16 4.64 26.61
N ILE A 175 -12.93 3.72 27.17
CA ILE A 175 -14.38 3.59 26.87
C ILE A 175 -15.11 4.88 27.20
N ARG A 176 -14.93 5.45 28.41
CA ARG A 176 -15.61 6.69 28.84
C ARG A 176 -15.27 7.87 27.92
N GLU A 177 -14.03 8.00 27.51
CA GLU A 177 -13.54 9.09 26.66
C GLU A 177 -13.89 8.89 25.17
N SER A 178 -14.30 7.70 24.76
CA SER A 178 -14.60 7.35 23.37
C SER A 178 -15.87 8.01 22.81
N ARG A 179 -16.62 8.76 23.61
CA ARG A 179 -17.88 9.42 23.24
C ARG A 179 -18.92 8.47 22.61
N GLY A 180 -19.09 7.28 23.21
CA GLY A 180 -20.06 6.28 22.75
C GLY A 180 -19.56 5.35 21.64
N GLN A 181 -18.30 5.45 21.24
CA GLN A 181 -17.70 4.48 20.32
C GLN A 181 -17.23 3.20 21.04
N GLY A 182 -17.01 3.24 22.35
CA GLY A 182 -16.67 2.10 23.18
C GLY A 182 -17.89 1.22 23.53
N ASP A 183 -17.61 0.14 24.26
CA ASP A 183 -18.62 -0.78 24.78
C ASP A 183 -18.89 -0.47 26.26
N ASP A 184 -19.89 0.37 26.52
CA ASP A 184 -20.24 0.81 27.86
C ASP A 184 -20.66 -0.35 28.81
N THR A 185 -21.05 -1.51 28.27
CA THR A 185 -21.41 -2.67 29.07
C THR A 185 -20.23 -3.18 29.91
N LEU A 186 -19.00 -2.98 29.42
CA LEU A 186 -17.76 -3.37 30.09
C LEU A 186 -17.43 -2.52 31.33
N LEU A 187 -17.98 -1.32 31.44
CA LEU A 187 -17.67 -0.41 32.55
C LEU A 187 -18.11 -0.91 33.92
N ARG A 188 -19.11 -1.82 33.97
CA ARG A 188 -19.70 -2.35 35.21
C ARG A 188 -19.08 -3.65 35.66
N LEU A 189 -18.21 -4.25 34.86
CA LEU A 189 -17.60 -5.53 35.13
C LEU A 189 -16.41 -5.38 36.09
N SER A 190 -16.20 -6.34 36.95
CA SER A 190 -14.95 -6.49 37.71
C SER A 190 -13.78 -6.74 36.76
N ASP A 191 -12.54 -6.65 37.25
CA ASP A 191 -11.35 -6.88 36.40
C ASP A 191 -11.34 -8.28 35.80
N GLN A 192 -11.71 -9.29 36.58
CA GLN A 192 -11.80 -10.67 36.10
C GLN A 192 -12.90 -10.86 35.04
N GLU A 193 -14.08 -10.28 35.28
CA GLU A 193 -15.18 -10.34 34.32
C GLU A 193 -14.83 -9.58 33.04
N LEU A 194 -14.18 -8.43 33.16
CA LEU A 194 -13.68 -7.64 32.01
C LEU A 194 -12.65 -8.44 31.19
N ALA A 195 -11.68 -9.07 31.88
CA ALA A 195 -10.69 -9.92 31.21
C ALA A 195 -11.35 -11.10 30.47
N LYS A 196 -12.38 -11.75 31.11
CA LYS A 196 -13.16 -12.83 30.50
C LYS A 196 -13.97 -12.33 29.30
N ALA A 197 -14.66 -11.18 29.44
CA ALA A 197 -15.49 -10.60 28.40
C ALA A 197 -14.69 -10.18 27.16
N LEU A 198 -13.42 -9.80 27.34
CA LEU A 198 -12.50 -9.48 26.24
C LEU A 198 -11.78 -10.72 25.67
N GLY A 199 -11.95 -11.89 26.31
CA GLY A 199 -11.18 -13.07 25.94
C GLY A 199 -9.69 -12.97 26.28
N ALA A 200 -9.31 -12.07 27.18
CA ALA A 200 -7.93 -11.90 27.65
C ALA A 200 -7.45 -13.08 28.51
N VAL A 201 -8.38 -13.87 29.00
CA VAL A 201 -8.15 -15.06 29.81
C VAL A 201 -9.02 -16.23 29.37
N GLU A 202 -8.54 -17.46 29.58
CA GLU A 202 -9.38 -18.67 29.58
C GLU A 202 -9.87 -18.94 30.98
N ALA A 203 -11.18 -19.04 31.16
CA ALA A 203 -11.79 -19.33 32.45
C ALA A 203 -12.46 -20.69 32.41
N ASN A 204 -11.88 -21.65 33.11
CA ASN A 204 -12.50 -22.91 33.48
C ASN A 204 -12.77 -22.86 34.98
N HIS A 205 -13.97 -22.45 35.35
CA HIS A 205 -14.49 -22.32 36.73
C HIS A 205 -13.61 -21.58 37.75
N GLU A 206 -12.38 -21.98 38.01
CA GLU A 206 -11.50 -21.35 39.00
C GLU A 206 -10.13 -20.96 38.48
N VAL A 207 -9.61 -21.63 37.47
CA VAL A 207 -8.25 -21.34 36.94
C VAL A 207 -8.32 -20.47 35.71
N THR A 208 -7.72 -19.32 35.80
CA THR A 208 -7.67 -18.32 34.74
C THR A 208 -6.31 -18.41 34.06
N ARG A 209 -6.27 -19.00 32.88
CA ARG A 209 -5.06 -19.01 32.04
C ARG A 209 -4.99 -17.71 31.27
N ILE A 210 -3.88 -17.02 31.37
CA ILE A 210 -3.69 -15.72 30.71
C ILE A 210 -3.35 -15.92 29.23
N ARG A 211 -4.03 -15.21 28.34
CA ARG A 211 -3.69 -15.15 26.91
C ARG A 211 -2.71 -14.02 26.62
N VAL A 212 -2.06 -14.09 25.47
CA VAL A 212 -1.21 -13.00 24.96
C VAL A 212 -1.95 -11.67 24.98
N LEU A 213 -3.25 -11.65 24.60
CA LEU A 213 -4.09 -10.45 24.71
C LEU A 213 -4.09 -9.86 26.12
N GLY A 214 -4.23 -10.71 27.14
CA GLY A 214 -4.27 -10.27 28.55
C GLY A 214 -2.98 -9.55 28.95
N LEU A 215 -1.83 -10.10 28.58
CA LEU A 215 -0.54 -9.44 28.81
C LEU A 215 -0.39 -8.15 27.98
N LEU A 216 -0.77 -8.17 26.71
CA LEU A 216 -0.68 -6.98 25.84
C LEU A 216 -1.56 -5.82 26.32
N LEU A 217 -2.72 -6.09 26.93
CA LEU A 217 -3.62 -5.05 27.43
C LEU A 217 -3.35 -4.65 28.88
N PHE A 218 -3.04 -5.62 29.74
CA PHE A 218 -3.06 -5.46 31.19
C PHE A 218 -1.77 -5.91 31.88
N GLY A 219 -0.78 -6.43 31.15
CA GLY A 219 0.45 -6.97 31.73
C GLY A 219 1.32 -5.89 32.37
N LYS A 220 1.91 -6.22 33.53
CA LYS A 220 3.00 -5.42 34.11
C LYS A 220 4.20 -5.40 33.17
N GLU A 221 4.97 -4.32 33.20
CA GLU A 221 6.14 -4.17 32.33
C GLU A 221 7.15 -5.32 32.49
N GLU A 222 7.37 -5.78 33.72
CA GLU A 222 8.26 -6.91 34.02
C GLU A 222 7.74 -8.23 33.42
N ALA A 223 6.42 -8.46 33.49
CA ALA A 223 5.77 -9.61 32.89
C ALA A 223 5.88 -9.59 31.36
N LEU A 224 5.65 -8.43 30.74
CA LEU A 224 5.82 -8.24 29.29
C LEU A 224 7.27 -8.52 28.84
N ARG A 225 8.26 -8.03 29.59
CA ARG A 225 9.68 -8.29 29.29
C ARG A 225 10.04 -9.76 29.37
N ARG A 226 9.48 -10.47 30.35
CA ARG A 226 9.74 -11.89 30.59
C ARG A 226 8.99 -12.81 29.63
N LEU A 227 7.69 -12.55 29.42
CA LEU A 227 6.77 -13.47 28.76
C LEU A 227 6.51 -13.12 27.29
N LEU A 228 6.66 -11.85 26.92
CA LEU A 228 6.51 -11.36 25.54
C LEU A 228 7.71 -10.50 25.11
N PRO A 229 8.92 -11.05 25.07
CA PRO A 229 10.14 -10.27 24.78
C PRO A 229 10.16 -9.66 23.38
N THR A 230 9.29 -10.15 22.48
CA THR A 230 9.10 -9.58 21.13
C THR A 230 8.31 -8.28 21.12
N HIS A 231 7.55 -7.97 22.20
CA HIS A 231 6.75 -6.76 22.28
C HIS A 231 7.62 -5.54 22.59
N GLU A 232 7.70 -4.63 21.63
CA GLU A 232 8.39 -3.36 21.75
C GLU A 232 7.81 -2.33 20.78
N VAL A 233 7.76 -1.06 21.21
CA VAL A 233 7.40 0.09 20.38
C VAL A 233 8.48 1.15 20.52
N ALA A 234 8.95 1.70 19.42
CA ALA A 234 9.97 2.72 19.36
C ALA A 234 9.39 4.05 18.85
N PHE A 235 9.63 5.13 19.56
CA PHE A 235 9.36 6.49 19.12
C PHE A 235 10.66 7.22 18.89
N GLN A 236 10.87 7.67 17.67
CA GLN A 236 12.11 8.30 17.23
C GLN A 236 11.82 9.63 16.53
N VAL A 237 12.66 10.63 16.79
CA VAL A 237 12.67 11.90 16.06
C VAL A 237 14.00 12.01 15.35
N LEU A 238 13.93 12.15 14.02
CA LEU A 238 15.08 12.16 13.13
C LEU A 238 15.16 13.53 12.43
N GLN A 239 16.29 14.19 12.56
CA GLN A 239 16.58 15.44 11.87
C GLN A 239 17.74 15.21 10.90
N GLY A 240 17.45 15.12 9.62
CA GLY A 240 18.40 14.64 8.62
C GLY A 240 18.88 13.22 8.95
N GLN A 241 20.15 13.06 9.34
CA GLN A 241 20.73 11.78 9.77
C GLN A 241 20.87 11.65 11.30
N GLU A 242 20.56 12.71 12.06
CA GLU A 242 20.70 12.72 13.51
C GLU A 242 19.44 12.25 14.20
N VAL A 243 19.61 11.46 15.25
CA VAL A 243 18.52 10.97 16.10
C VAL A 243 18.40 11.90 17.30
N GLN A 244 17.36 12.75 17.33
CA GLN A 244 17.09 13.71 18.41
C GLN A 244 16.40 13.06 19.60
N VAL A 245 15.50 12.09 19.33
CA VAL A 245 14.76 11.33 20.33
C VAL A 245 14.79 9.87 19.93
N ASN A 246 15.04 8.99 20.91
CA ASN A 246 15.07 7.55 20.70
C ASN A 246 14.55 6.84 21.96
N GLU A 247 13.25 6.61 22.02
CA GLU A 247 12.57 6.04 23.18
C GLU A 247 11.95 4.69 22.82
N PHE A 248 12.05 3.73 23.74
CA PHE A 248 11.51 2.39 23.59
C PHE A 248 10.51 2.09 24.70
N PHE A 249 9.35 1.56 24.32
CA PHE A 249 8.27 1.24 25.23
C PHE A 249 7.98 -0.27 25.19
N ARG A 250 7.94 -0.88 26.36
CA ARG A 250 7.49 -2.25 26.60
C ARG A 250 6.33 -2.24 27.57
N TYR A 251 5.45 -1.26 27.42
CA TYR A 251 4.25 -1.08 28.24
C TYR A 251 3.06 -1.83 27.62
N PRO A 252 1.97 -2.07 28.38
CA PRO A 252 0.70 -2.48 27.81
C PRO A 252 0.23 -1.51 26.72
N LEU A 253 -0.48 -2.05 25.74
CA LEU A 253 -0.75 -1.34 24.49
C LEU A 253 -1.52 -0.02 24.67
N LEU A 254 -2.45 0.04 25.65
CA LEU A 254 -3.20 1.27 25.91
C LEU A 254 -2.30 2.37 26.49
N ARG A 255 -1.36 1.99 27.36
CA ARG A 255 -0.36 2.91 27.87
C ARG A 255 0.59 3.36 26.76
N VAL A 256 0.99 2.44 25.88
CA VAL A 256 1.78 2.80 24.68
C VAL A 256 1.03 3.84 23.83
N MET A 257 -0.27 3.63 23.59
CA MET A 257 -1.10 4.59 22.84
C MET A 257 -1.07 5.98 23.48
N GLU A 258 -1.25 6.08 24.80
CA GLU A 258 -1.20 7.37 25.51
C GLU A 258 0.17 8.03 25.44
N GLU A 259 1.25 7.27 25.72
CA GLU A 259 2.62 7.77 25.70
C GLU A 259 3.03 8.31 24.33
N VAL A 260 2.69 7.58 23.28
CA VAL A 260 3.00 7.99 21.89
C VAL A 260 2.14 9.20 21.49
N LEU A 261 0.84 9.21 21.82
CA LEU A 261 -0.03 10.35 21.56
C LEU A 261 0.41 11.63 22.32
N GLN A 262 0.90 11.49 23.54
CA GLN A 262 1.46 12.63 24.28
C GLN A 262 2.68 13.23 23.55
N ARG A 263 3.56 12.38 23.02
CA ARG A 263 4.72 12.84 22.23
C ARG A 263 4.32 13.44 20.89
N PHE A 264 3.28 12.92 20.27
CA PHE A 264 2.68 13.51 19.09
C PHE A 264 2.17 14.92 19.40
N ARG A 265 1.38 15.08 20.47
CA ARG A 265 0.81 16.37 20.88
C ARG A 265 1.88 17.40 21.27
N ALA A 266 3.00 16.96 21.86
CA ALA A 266 4.13 17.85 22.17
C ALA A 266 4.81 18.44 20.92
N ARG A 267 4.56 17.87 19.73
CA ARG A 267 5.07 18.32 18.42
C ARG A 267 3.99 18.86 17.51
N TYR A 268 2.77 18.99 18.02
CA TYR A 268 1.64 19.47 17.25
C TYR A 268 1.90 20.87 16.72
N ARG A 269 1.75 21.04 15.41
CA ARG A 269 1.82 22.33 14.73
C ARG A 269 0.55 22.51 13.92
N GLU A 270 0.05 23.73 13.89
CA GLU A 270 -1.18 24.09 13.20
C GLU A 270 -0.98 25.40 12.44
N GLU A 271 -1.43 25.43 11.20
CA GLU A 271 -1.55 26.65 10.40
C GLU A 271 -2.98 27.16 10.46
N GLU A 272 -3.17 28.47 10.56
CA GLU A 272 -4.51 29.06 10.56
C GLU A 272 -4.92 29.51 9.16
N LEU A 273 -6.13 29.14 8.76
CA LEU A 273 -6.73 29.53 7.49
C LEU A 273 -8.05 30.26 7.74
N MET A 274 -8.20 31.45 7.14
CA MET A 274 -9.49 32.16 7.10
C MET A 274 -10.31 31.71 5.88
N VAL A 275 -11.51 31.19 6.12
CA VAL A 275 -12.48 30.84 5.07
C VAL A 275 -13.77 31.63 5.35
N GLY A 276 -13.97 32.71 4.61
CA GLY A 276 -15.03 33.69 4.94
C GLY A 276 -14.79 34.29 6.33
N LEU A 277 -15.76 34.12 7.23
CA LEU A 277 -15.68 34.56 8.62
C LEU A 277 -15.17 33.48 9.58
N LEU A 278 -14.90 32.28 9.09
CA LEU A 278 -14.44 31.16 9.92
C LEU A 278 -12.92 31.09 9.95
N ARG A 279 -12.39 30.90 11.16
CA ARG A 279 -10.98 30.57 11.41
C ARG A 279 -10.88 29.05 11.52
N VAL A 280 -10.17 28.43 10.58
CA VAL A 280 -9.98 27.00 10.50
C VAL A 280 -8.52 26.68 10.82
N GLY A 281 -8.31 25.86 11.86
CA GLY A 281 -7.00 25.30 12.16
C GLY A 281 -6.71 24.12 11.23
N VAL A 282 -5.55 24.14 10.62
CA VAL A 282 -5.07 23.09 9.72
C VAL A 282 -3.82 22.46 10.33
N PRO A 283 -3.96 21.29 10.97
CA PRO A 283 -2.83 20.63 11.60
C PRO A 283 -1.83 20.11 10.56
N GLU A 284 -0.55 20.09 10.94
CA GLU A 284 0.49 19.46 10.12
C GLU A 284 0.18 17.98 9.90
N TYR A 285 -0.26 17.28 10.96
CA TYR A 285 -0.75 15.92 10.92
C TYR A 285 -2.05 15.82 11.71
N SER A 286 -3.07 15.13 11.18
CA SER A 286 -4.30 14.86 11.91
C SER A 286 -4.04 13.88 13.07
N GLU A 287 -4.38 14.26 14.30
CA GLU A 287 -4.30 13.35 15.45
C GLU A 287 -5.18 12.11 15.24
N ARG A 288 -6.33 12.27 14.58
CA ARG A 288 -7.24 11.17 14.28
C ARG A 288 -6.60 10.17 13.31
N ALA A 289 -5.95 10.66 12.25
CA ALA A 289 -5.21 9.81 11.30
C ALA A 289 -4.04 9.11 11.98
N PHE A 290 -3.28 9.83 12.80
CA PHE A 290 -2.13 9.29 13.52
C PHE A 290 -2.55 8.20 14.53
N ARG A 291 -3.61 8.44 15.30
CA ARG A 291 -4.15 7.46 16.26
C ARG A 291 -4.60 6.18 15.57
N GLU A 292 -5.31 6.31 14.46
CA GLU A 292 -5.77 5.17 13.67
C GLU A 292 -4.59 4.40 13.06
N ALA A 293 -3.59 5.11 12.55
CA ALA A 293 -2.37 4.51 11.99
C ALA A 293 -1.57 3.74 13.05
N LEU A 294 -1.42 4.31 14.25
CA LEU A 294 -0.75 3.67 15.38
C LEU A 294 -1.51 2.41 15.82
N ALA A 295 -2.83 2.51 15.98
CA ALA A 295 -3.66 1.38 16.36
C ALA A 295 -3.58 0.24 15.33
N ASN A 296 -3.61 0.57 14.04
CA ASN A 296 -3.45 -0.39 12.96
C ASN A 296 -2.07 -1.07 13.01
N ALA A 297 -0.99 -0.32 13.26
CA ALA A 297 0.35 -0.89 13.38
C ALA A 297 0.43 -1.89 14.55
N LEU A 298 -0.21 -1.60 15.69
CA LEU A 298 -0.25 -2.49 16.87
C LEU A 298 -1.12 -3.73 16.61
N ILE A 299 -2.29 -3.57 16.01
CA ILE A 299 -3.22 -4.67 15.70
C ILE A 299 -2.63 -5.62 14.65
N HIS A 300 -1.96 -5.08 13.64
CA HIS A 300 -1.41 -5.85 12.52
C HIS A 300 0.03 -6.32 12.72
N ARG A 301 0.70 -5.94 13.84
CA ARG A 301 2.03 -6.42 14.17
C ARG A 301 2.06 -7.95 14.26
N ASP A 302 3.09 -8.55 13.70
CA ASP A 302 3.41 -9.96 13.91
C ASP A 302 4.19 -10.13 15.22
N TYR A 303 3.49 -10.51 16.29
CA TYR A 303 4.06 -10.69 17.62
C TYR A 303 4.95 -11.94 17.74
N THR A 304 5.01 -12.79 16.73
CA THR A 304 5.97 -13.91 16.68
C THR A 304 7.39 -13.46 16.32
N ARG A 305 7.53 -12.23 15.80
CA ARG A 305 8.79 -11.71 15.24
C ARG A 305 9.43 -10.71 16.18
N LEU A 306 10.77 -10.75 16.21
CA LEU A 306 11.57 -9.68 16.81
C LEU A 306 11.45 -8.40 15.98
N GLY A 307 11.70 -7.27 16.62
CA GLY A 307 11.62 -5.93 16.04
C GLY A 307 10.49 -5.12 16.64
N ALA A 308 10.69 -3.82 16.77
CA ALA A 308 9.70 -2.91 17.34
C ALA A 308 8.66 -2.47 16.29
N VAL A 309 7.51 -1.97 16.74
CA VAL A 309 6.72 -1.02 15.97
C VAL A 309 7.47 0.30 16.03
N HIS A 310 7.92 0.82 14.88
CA HIS A 310 8.64 2.08 14.83
C HIS A 310 7.72 3.22 14.43
N ILE A 311 7.74 4.30 15.22
CA ILE A 311 7.16 5.59 14.88
C ILE A 311 8.33 6.56 14.70
N GLN A 312 8.61 6.96 13.46
CA GLN A 312 9.72 7.82 13.10
C GLN A 312 9.20 9.17 12.60
N TRP A 313 9.50 10.22 13.35
CA TRP A 313 9.18 11.59 12.99
C TRP A 313 10.36 12.22 12.26
N HIS A 314 10.23 12.43 10.96
CA HIS A 314 11.19 13.12 10.10
C HIS A 314 10.80 14.59 9.91
N ASP A 315 11.68 15.38 9.27
CA ASP A 315 11.43 16.79 8.98
C ASP A 315 10.21 17.01 8.06
N ASP A 316 9.92 16.05 7.18
CA ASP A 316 8.91 16.16 6.12
C ASP A 316 7.82 15.07 6.15
N ARG A 317 7.87 14.14 7.08
CA ARG A 317 6.92 13.02 7.17
C ARG A 317 6.97 12.31 8.53
N ILE A 318 5.92 11.57 8.82
CA ILE A 318 5.92 10.53 9.86
C ILE A 318 5.89 9.17 9.17
N GLU A 319 6.77 8.26 9.58
CA GLU A 319 6.76 6.85 9.17
C GLU A 319 6.31 5.99 10.34
N ILE A 320 5.34 5.11 10.11
CA ILE A 320 4.90 4.11 11.08
C ILE A 320 5.10 2.74 10.45
N SER A 321 5.94 1.92 11.06
CA SER A 321 6.20 0.58 10.54
C SER A 321 6.03 -0.49 11.61
N ASN A 322 5.58 -1.66 11.20
CA ASN A 322 5.41 -2.82 12.07
C ASN A 322 5.93 -4.10 11.41
N PRO A 323 6.55 -5.01 12.20
CA PRO A 323 6.91 -6.34 11.72
C PRO A 323 5.70 -7.14 11.24
N GLY A 324 5.88 -7.87 10.14
CA GLY A 324 4.84 -8.62 9.45
C GLY A 324 4.34 -7.89 8.21
N GLY A 325 4.37 -8.54 7.03
CA GLY A 325 3.84 -7.98 5.78
C GLY A 325 2.31 -7.87 5.78
N PHE A 326 1.72 -7.45 4.69
CA PHE A 326 0.26 -7.42 4.55
C PHE A 326 -0.36 -8.81 4.77
N PRO A 327 -1.57 -8.90 5.38
CA PRO A 327 -2.32 -10.14 5.44
C PRO A 327 -2.61 -10.70 4.05
N GLU A 328 -2.86 -12.01 3.96
CA GLU A 328 -3.13 -12.68 2.69
C GLU A 328 -4.29 -12.03 1.91
N GLY A 329 -4.04 -11.74 0.63
CA GLY A 329 -5.00 -11.10 -0.26
C GLY A 329 -5.09 -9.58 -0.13
N VAL A 330 -4.31 -8.96 0.76
CA VAL A 330 -4.15 -7.50 0.85
C VAL A 330 -2.85 -7.08 0.18
N HIS A 331 -2.91 -6.09 -0.69
CA HIS A 331 -1.74 -5.52 -1.37
C HIS A 331 -1.98 -4.04 -1.73
N LEU A 332 -0.94 -3.35 -2.19
CA LEU A 332 -1.01 -1.91 -2.48
C LEU A 332 -2.12 -1.51 -3.45
N GLY A 333 -2.49 -2.40 -4.37
CA GLY A 333 -3.52 -2.12 -5.37
C GLY A 333 -4.97 -2.36 -4.91
N ASN A 334 -5.19 -2.87 -3.68
CA ASN A 334 -6.55 -3.13 -3.17
C ASN A 334 -6.78 -2.70 -1.71
N ILE A 335 -5.80 -2.04 -1.10
CA ILE A 335 -5.84 -1.68 0.33
C ILE A 335 -7.03 -0.76 0.69
N LEU A 336 -7.50 0.06 -0.27
CA LEU A 336 -8.64 0.97 -0.08
C LEU A 336 -10.00 0.27 -0.18
N VAL A 337 -10.07 -0.92 -0.77
CA VAL A 337 -11.33 -1.62 -1.04
C VAL A 337 -11.43 -2.99 -0.35
N THR A 338 -10.34 -3.45 0.25
CA THR A 338 -10.32 -4.75 0.93
C THR A 338 -11.01 -4.64 2.29
N PRO A 339 -11.94 -5.55 2.62
CA PRO A 339 -12.50 -5.62 3.98
C PRO A 339 -11.41 -5.84 5.03
N PRO A 340 -11.62 -5.39 6.29
CA PRO A 340 -10.65 -5.56 7.36
C PRO A 340 -10.26 -7.02 7.57
N LYS A 341 -8.97 -7.28 7.60
CA LYS A 341 -8.36 -8.58 7.88
C LYS A 341 -7.29 -8.42 8.96
N PRO A 342 -7.67 -8.27 10.24
CA PRO A 342 -6.68 -8.09 11.30
C PRO A 342 -5.83 -9.35 11.45
N ARG A 343 -4.53 -9.17 11.67
CA ARG A 343 -3.60 -10.27 11.98
C ARG A 343 -3.87 -10.87 13.36
N ASN A 344 -4.28 -10.02 14.30
CA ASN A 344 -4.66 -10.39 15.67
C ASN A 344 -6.13 -10.03 15.92
N PRO A 345 -7.10 -10.88 15.50
CA PRO A 345 -8.52 -10.61 15.56
C PRO A 345 -9.03 -10.29 16.98
N LEU A 346 -8.56 -11.03 17.98
CA LEU A 346 -8.99 -10.82 19.36
C LEU A 346 -8.51 -9.47 19.91
N LEU A 347 -7.27 -9.06 19.58
CA LEU A 347 -6.76 -7.73 19.90
C LEU A 347 -7.53 -6.61 19.16
N ALA A 348 -7.87 -6.83 17.89
CA ALA A 348 -8.67 -5.89 17.13
C ALA A 348 -10.07 -5.69 17.74
N ASP A 349 -10.70 -6.77 18.22
CA ASP A 349 -11.99 -6.68 18.90
C ASP A 349 -11.87 -5.89 20.21
N ALA A 350 -10.85 -6.17 21.02
CA ALA A 350 -10.60 -5.41 22.24
C ALA A 350 -10.41 -3.91 21.99
N PHE A 351 -9.66 -3.52 20.93
CA PHE A 351 -9.47 -2.13 20.56
C PHE A 351 -10.77 -1.46 20.08
N LYS A 352 -11.63 -2.19 19.36
CA LYS A 352 -12.97 -1.72 18.98
C LYS A 352 -13.84 -1.49 20.21
N ARG A 353 -13.84 -2.42 21.16
CA ARG A 353 -14.62 -2.31 22.39
C ARG A 353 -14.10 -1.23 23.32
N ALA A 354 -12.81 -0.92 23.28
CA ALA A 354 -12.23 0.24 23.96
C ALA A 354 -12.58 1.58 23.28
N GLY A 355 -13.13 1.57 22.05
CA GLY A 355 -13.41 2.77 21.26
C GLY A 355 -12.17 3.45 20.67
N ILE A 356 -11.09 2.69 20.51
CA ILE A 356 -9.82 3.19 19.95
C ILE A 356 -9.88 3.24 18.43
N VAL A 357 -10.42 2.20 17.79
CA VAL A 357 -10.60 2.06 16.35
C VAL A 357 -12.07 2.04 15.96
N GLU A 358 -12.36 2.48 14.76
CA GLU A 358 -13.71 2.50 14.20
C GLU A 358 -14.30 1.08 14.09
N ARG A 359 -15.57 0.95 14.48
CA ARG A 359 -16.31 -0.33 14.37
C ARG A 359 -16.62 -0.74 12.94
N THR A 360 -16.66 0.23 12.03
CA THR A 360 -17.04 0.02 10.62
C THR A 360 -15.93 -0.53 9.74
N GLY A 361 -14.69 -0.66 10.25
CA GLY A 361 -13.56 -1.17 9.51
C GLY A 361 -13.01 -0.19 8.45
N ARG A 362 -13.24 1.11 8.60
CA ARG A 362 -12.80 2.17 7.69
C ARG A 362 -11.53 2.89 8.14
N GLY A 363 -10.65 2.21 8.89
CA GLY A 363 -9.44 2.82 9.44
C GLY A 363 -8.53 3.42 8.36
N ILE A 364 -8.32 2.71 7.26
CA ILE A 364 -7.55 3.21 6.11
C ILE A 364 -8.21 4.44 5.49
N ASP A 365 -9.52 4.42 5.29
CA ASP A 365 -10.27 5.56 4.75
C ASP A 365 -10.10 6.81 5.61
N ILE A 366 -10.11 6.64 6.95
CA ILE A 366 -9.89 7.74 7.90
C ILE A 366 -8.50 8.33 7.71
N ILE A 367 -7.46 7.50 7.68
CA ILE A 367 -6.08 7.95 7.51
C ILE A 367 -5.94 8.77 6.22
N PHE A 368 -6.46 8.27 5.10
CA PHE A 368 -6.41 8.95 3.82
C PHE A 368 -7.26 10.22 3.79
N THR A 369 -8.50 10.14 4.25
CA THR A 369 -9.44 11.28 4.24
C THR A 369 -8.93 12.45 5.08
N GLU A 370 -8.47 12.18 6.30
CA GLU A 370 -7.95 13.20 7.20
C GLU A 370 -6.69 13.87 6.64
N GLN A 371 -5.78 13.08 6.05
CA GLN A 371 -4.56 13.59 5.43
C GLN A 371 -4.89 14.51 4.24
N LEU A 372 -5.78 14.06 3.36
CA LEU A 372 -6.20 14.84 2.19
C LEU A 372 -6.97 16.10 2.57
N ARG A 373 -7.88 16.06 3.55
CA ARG A 373 -8.63 17.22 4.03
C ARG A 373 -7.72 18.30 4.60
N ASN A 374 -6.61 17.91 5.19
CA ASN A 374 -5.58 18.83 5.67
C ASN A 374 -4.66 19.38 4.57
N GLY A 375 -5.01 19.16 3.30
CA GLY A 375 -4.24 19.67 2.16
C GLY A 375 -2.85 19.05 2.02
N ARG A 376 -2.67 17.85 2.54
CA ARG A 376 -1.43 17.07 2.44
C ARG A 376 -1.53 16.05 1.30
N PRO A 377 -0.40 15.58 0.77
CA PRO A 377 -0.40 14.44 -0.14
C PRO A 377 -1.03 13.20 0.50
N ALA A 378 -1.56 12.30 -0.32
CA ALA A 378 -2.10 11.03 0.17
C ALA A 378 -1.05 10.21 0.94
N PRO A 379 -1.47 9.47 1.98
CA PRO A 379 -0.59 8.49 2.63
C PRO A 379 -0.07 7.45 1.65
N SER A 380 1.10 6.88 1.93
CA SER A 380 1.71 5.85 1.07
C SER A 380 2.14 4.64 1.88
N TYR A 381 1.94 3.46 1.29
CA TYR A 381 2.44 2.18 1.79
C TYR A 381 3.51 1.56 0.86
N GLU A 382 4.01 2.31 -0.12
CA GLU A 382 4.95 1.82 -1.15
C GLU A 382 6.28 1.31 -0.59
N ARG A 383 6.65 1.74 0.62
CA ARG A 383 7.87 1.27 1.31
C ARG A 383 7.69 -0.06 2.04
N SER A 384 6.48 -0.62 2.05
CA SER A 384 6.20 -1.91 2.65
C SER A 384 6.93 -3.04 1.92
N THR A 385 7.32 -4.06 2.68
CA THR A 385 8.01 -5.24 2.20
C THR A 385 7.17 -6.50 2.51
N PRO A 386 7.54 -7.68 2.04
CA PRO A 386 6.88 -8.92 2.49
C PRO A 386 7.00 -9.20 4.00
N THR A 387 7.92 -8.51 4.69
CA THR A 387 8.20 -8.70 6.11
C THR A 387 7.77 -7.55 7.00
N ASP A 388 7.47 -6.40 6.43
CA ASP A 388 7.16 -5.19 7.19
C ASP A 388 6.14 -4.33 6.46
N VAL A 389 5.15 -3.83 7.16
CA VAL A 389 4.25 -2.79 6.65
C VAL A 389 4.79 -1.43 7.07
N VAL A 390 4.91 -0.51 6.12
CA VAL A 390 5.40 0.86 6.34
C VAL A 390 4.38 1.86 5.81
N LEU A 391 3.74 2.58 6.71
CA LEU A 391 2.89 3.73 6.39
C LEU A 391 3.72 5.00 6.44
N VAL A 392 3.66 5.79 5.39
CA VAL A 392 4.23 7.14 5.33
C VAL A 392 3.08 8.16 5.33
N LEU A 393 3.08 9.04 6.30
CA LEU A 393 2.21 10.22 6.37
C LEU A 393 3.05 11.44 5.95
N PRO A 394 2.86 11.97 4.72
CA PRO A 394 3.59 13.17 4.28
C PRO A 394 3.20 14.40 5.10
N GLY A 395 4.20 15.18 5.49
CA GLY A 395 4.06 16.49 6.14
C GLY A 395 4.48 17.62 5.22
N GLY A 396 5.16 18.62 5.76
CA GLY A 396 5.73 19.75 5.04
C GLY A 396 4.70 20.85 4.73
N LYS A 397 4.80 21.51 3.58
CA LYS A 397 3.96 22.66 3.25
C LYS A 397 2.52 22.29 2.93
N THR A 398 1.57 22.94 3.63
CA THR A 398 0.14 22.75 3.44
C THR A 398 -0.34 23.34 2.11
N ASN A 399 -1.23 22.65 1.41
CA ASN A 399 -1.98 23.23 0.30
C ASN A 399 -3.25 23.92 0.83
N LEU A 400 -3.08 25.12 1.38
CA LEU A 400 -4.18 25.89 1.98
C LEU A 400 -5.33 26.20 1.02
N GLU A 401 -5.05 26.30 -0.27
CA GLU A 401 -6.09 26.51 -1.30
C GLU A 401 -6.98 25.29 -1.46
N PHE A 402 -6.38 24.09 -1.43
CA PHE A 402 -7.13 22.85 -1.45
C PHE A 402 -7.97 22.70 -0.17
N VAL A 403 -7.40 23.02 1.00
CA VAL A 403 -8.14 23.03 2.27
C VAL A 403 -9.34 23.99 2.19
N ARG A 404 -9.13 25.20 1.65
CA ARG A 404 -10.22 26.18 1.46
C ARG A 404 -11.34 25.58 0.61
N LEU A 405 -11.02 24.95 -0.52
CA LEU A 405 -12.01 24.30 -1.37
C LEU A 405 -12.81 23.24 -0.60
N VAL A 406 -12.14 22.37 0.15
CA VAL A 406 -12.79 21.30 0.93
C VAL A 406 -13.71 21.88 2.01
N VAL A 407 -13.29 22.93 2.70
CA VAL A 407 -14.10 23.61 3.73
C VAL A 407 -15.31 24.28 3.12
N GLU A 408 -15.18 25.01 2.00
CA GLU A 408 -16.28 25.67 1.29
C GLU A 408 -17.31 24.66 0.77
N GLU A 409 -16.87 23.50 0.24
CA GLU A 409 -17.77 22.42 -0.16
C GLU A 409 -18.56 21.88 1.05
N SER A 410 -17.89 21.66 2.18
CA SER A 410 -18.54 21.23 3.41
C SER A 410 -19.57 22.25 3.92
N GLN A 411 -19.27 23.55 3.86
CA GLN A 411 -20.20 24.63 4.24
C GLN A 411 -21.43 24.70 3.33
N SER A 412 -21.26 24.34 2.06
CA SER A 412 -22.36 24.25 1.10
C SER A 412 -23.21 22.97 1.25
N GLY A 413 -22.96 22.18 2.29
CA GLY A 413 -23.66 20.91 2.58
C GLY A 413 -23.14 19.71 1.80
N ARG A 414 -22.02 19.85 1.10
CA ARG A 414 -21.41 18.76 0.33
C ARG A 414 -20.17 18.23 1.00
N LEU A 415 -20.29 17.08 1.63
CA LEU A 415 -19.14 16.38 2.21
C LEU A 415 -18.44 15.54 1.12
N LEU A 416 -17.22 15.93 0.75
CA LEU A 416 -16.41 15.17 -0.20
C LEU A 416 -15.96 13.87 0.45
N GLY A 417 -16.23 12.74 -0.23
CA GLY A 417 -15.78 11.41 0.16
C GLY A 417 -14.33 11.17 -0.24
N LEU A 418 -13.77 10.02 0.19
CA LEU A 418 -12.38 9.66 -0.07
C LEU A 418 -12.05 9.63 -1.58
N ASP A 419 -12.90 8.99 -2.39
CA ASP A 419 -12.71 8.88 -3.84
C ASP A 419 -12.63 10.27 -4.50
N GLU A 420 -13.51 11.18 -4.10
CA GLU A 420 -13.58 12.55 -4.61
C GLU A 420 -12.35 13.37 -4.19
N LEU A 421 -11.92 13.23 -2.93
CA LEU A 421 -10.70 13.87 -2.42
C LEU A 421 -9.45 13.39 -3.15
N LEU A 422 -9.32 12.09 -3.41
CA LEU A 422 -8.20 11.51 -4.17
C LEU A 422 -8.15 12.07 -5.59
N VAL A 423 -9.29 12.14 -6.28
CA VAL A 423 -9.38 12.69 -7.66
C VAL A 423 -9.01 14.17 -7.67
N LEU A 424 -9.57 14.97 -6.77
CA LEU A 424 -9.31 16.40 -6.71
C LEU A 424 -7.86 16.69 -6.33
N ASN A 425 -7.30 15.98 -5.35
CA ASN A 425 -5.90 16.13 -4.96
C ASN A 425 -4.97 15.75 -6.13
N THR A 426 -5.25 14.67 -6.85
CA THR A 426 -4.48 14.30 -8.04
C THR A 426 -4.54 15.37 -9.12
N LEU A 427 -5.73 15.90 -9.43
CA LEU A 427 -5.90 16.98 -10.42
C LEU A 427 -5.30 18.31 -9.99
N TRP A 428 -5.05 18.50 -8.69
CA TRP A 428 -4.29 19.66 -8.20
C TRP A 428 -2.85 19.66 -8.68
N HIS A 429 -2.27 18.49 -8.82
CA HIS A 429 -0.88 18.28 -9.25
C HIS A 429 -0.80 17.89 -10.74
N GLU A 430 -1.73 17.08 -11.22
CA GLU A 430 -1.81 16.63 -12.60
C GLU A 430 -2.77 17.53 -13.41
N ARG A 431 -2.47 17.71 -14.70
CA ARG A 431 -3.29 18.57 -15.57
C ARG A 431 -4.66 17.97 -15.89
N SER A 432 -4.72 16.66 -15.99
CA SER A 432 -5.92 15.91 -16.36
C SER A 432 -5.84 14.46 -15.93
N VAL A 433 -6.98 13.84 -15.71
CA VAL A 433 -7.10 12.41 -15.50
C VAL A 433 -8.10 11.81 -16.49
N ASN A 434 -7.99 10.51 -16.75
CA ASN A 434 -9.00 9.71 -17.45
C ASN A 434 -9.62 8.68 -16.50
N THR A 435 -10.66 7.99 -16.95
CA THR A 435 -11.39 7.00 -16.15
C THR A 435 -10.48 5.86 -15.68
N THR A 436 -9.61 5.33 -16.55
CA THR A 436 -8.68 4.24 -16.19
C THR A 436 -7.68 4.67 -15.11
N ARG A 437 -7.14 5.91 -15.18
CA ARG A 437 -6.25 6.47 -14.16
C ARG A 437 -6.98 6.60 -12.82
N VAL A 438 -8.24 7.08 -12.83
CA VAL A 438 -9.05 7.25 -11.62
C VAL A 438 -9.43 5.89 -11.04
N ALA A 439 -9.80 4.89 -11.86
CA ALA A 439 -10.09 3.54 -11.41
C ALA A 439 -8.90 2.93 -10.63
N ALA A 440 -7.69 3.08 -11.17
CA ALA A 440 -6.47 2.64 -10.49
C ALA A 440 -6.21 3.44 -9.19
N LEU A 441 -6.47 4.75 -9.17
CA LEU A 441 -6.26 5.63 -8.03
C LEU A 441 -7.18 5.27 -6.84
N ILE A 442 -8.48 5.08 -7.11
CA ILE A 442 -9.48 4.73 -6.08
C ILE A 442 -9.59 3.21 -5.86
N GLN A 443 -8.82 2.41 -6.62
CA GLN A 443 -8.78 0.94 -6.55
C GLN A 443 -10.16 0.28 -6.80
N LYS A 444 -10.96 0.87 -7.69
CA LYS A 444 -12.31 0.41 -8.05
C LYS A 444 -12.44 0.18 -9.55
N SER A 445 -13.59 -0.34 -9.97
CA SER A 445 -13.90 -0.55 -11.39
C SER A 445 -13.96 0.77 -12.18
N GLU A 446 -13.75 0.70 -13.49
CA GLU A 446 -13.92 1.88 -14.37
C GLU A 446 -15.34 2.43 -14.35
N ALA A 447 -16.36 1.61 -14.08
CA ALA A 447 -17.74 2.05 -13.94
C ALA A 447 -17.93 2.93 -12.69
N GLU A 448 -17.38 2.52 -11.55
CA GLU A 448 -17.41 3.29 -10.31
C GLU A 448 -16.59 4.58 -10.45
N ALA A 449 -15.38 4.49 -11.04
CA ALA A 449 -14.55 5.66 -11.33
C ALA A 449 -15.28 6.70 -12.20
N ARG A 450 -16.03 6.24 -13.22
CA ARG A 450 -16.85 7.11 -14.06
C ARG A 450 -17.95 7.78 -13.25
N ALA A 451 -18.65 7.05 -12.38
CA ALA A 451 -19.69 7.60 -11.52
C ALA A 451 -19.14 8.69 -10.58
N VAL A 452 -17.94 8.51 -10.02
CA VAL A 452 -17.24 9.54 -9.22
C VAL A 452 -16.94 10.78 -10.06
N LEU A 453 -16.38 10.60 -11.26
CA LEU A 453 -16.04 11.70 -12.16
C LEU A 453 -17.28 12.47 -12.63
N GLU A 454 -18.38 11.79 -12.94
CA GLU A 454 -19.64 12.42 -13.36
C GLU A 454 -20.26 13.23 -12.21
N ARG A 455 -20.30 12.71 -10.99
CA ARG A 455 -20.74 13.49 -9.81
C ARG A 455 -19.89 14.76 -9.61
N LEU A 456 -18.57 14.67 -9.80
CA LEU A 456 -17.70 15.84 -9.70
C LEU A 456 -17.91 16.85 -10.84
N VAL A 457 -18.31 16.39 -12.04
CA VAL A 457 -18.70 17.28 -13.15
C VAL A 457 -20.05 17.93 -12.87
N GLU A 458 -21.06 17.17 -12.45
CA GLU A 458 -22.39 17.68 -12.08
C GLU A 458 -22.31 18.71 -10.95
N SER A 459 -21.40 18.51 -10.02
CA SER A 459 -21.14 19.47 -8.94
C SER A 459 -20.38 20.73 -9.39
N GLY A 460 -19.96 20.80 -10.64
CA GLY A 460 -19.19 21.93 -11.17
C GLY A 460 -17.73 21.98 -10.71
N LEU A 461 -17.22 20.93 -10.04
CA LEU A 461 -15.82 20.86 -9.62
C LEU A 461 -14.90 20.42 -10.76
N LEU A 462 -15.39 19.59 -11.69
CA LEU A 462 -14.64 19.16 -12.86
C LEU A 462 -15.30 19.61 -14.16
N GLU A 463 -14.49 19.64 -15.22
CA GLU A 463 -14.89 19.76 -16.61
C GLU A 463 -14.45 18.52 -17.38
N ALA A 464 -15.35 17.93 -18.16
CA ALA A 464 -15.05 16.84 -19.07
C ALA A 464 -14.70 17.38 -20.46
N ARG A 465 -13.67 16.82 -21.10
CA ARG A 465 -13.24 17.17 -22.46
C ARG A 465 -13.00 15.92 -23.29
N GLY A 466 -13.33 15.98 -24.57
CA GLY A 466 -13.24 14.85 -25.48
C GLY A 466 -14.40 13.87 -25.34
N GLU A 467 -14.42 12.88 -26.22
CA GLU A 467 -15.50 11.90 -26.31
C GLU A 467 -14.97 10.47 -26.18
N ARG A 468 -15.81 9.55 -25.71
CA ARG A 468 -15.54 8.10 -25.63
C ARG A 468 -14.22 7.80 -24.88
N LYS A 469 -13.36 6.95 -25.45
CA LYS A 469 -12.06 6.53 -24.86
C LYS A 469 -11.05 7.66 -24.70
N GLY A 470 -11.24 8.81 -25.41
CA GLY A 470 -10.38 9.99 -25.31
C GLY A 470 -10.87 11.04 -24.28
N ARG A 471 -11.94 10.77 -23.54
CA ARG A 471 -12.49 11.68 -22.54
C ARG A 471 -11.53 11.86 -21.36
N THR A 472 -11.20 13.12 -21.07
CA THR A 472 -10.37 13.54 -19.95
C THR A 472 -11.12 14.52 -19.06
N TYR A 473 -10.71 14.55 -17.80
CA TYR A 473 -11.34 15.40 -16.78
C TYR A 473 -10.31 16.36 -16.21
N HIS A 474 -10.72 17.57 -15.94
CA HIS A 474 -9.89 18.70 -15.51
C HIS A 474 -10.60 19.44 -14.37
N LEU A 475 -9.84 20.14 -13.52
CA LEU A 475 -10.44 21.10 -12.59
C LEU A 475 -11.20 22.18 -13.37
N SER A 476 -12.40 22.54 -12.92
CA SER A 476 -13.27 23.50 -13.62
C SER A 476 -12.78 24.93 -13.51
N ALA A 477 -13.19 25.78 -14.46
CA ALA A 477 -12.94 27.23 -14.39
C ALA A 477 -13.52 27.87 -13.11
N ALA A 478 -14.61 27.30 -12.57
CA ALA A 478 -15.22 27.77 -11.33
C ALA A 478 -14.28 27.65 -10.13
N ILE A 479 -13.55 26.53 -10.00
CA ILE A 479 -12.54 26.35 -8.95
C ILE A 479 -11.46 27.43 -9.04
N TYR A 480 -10.87 27.65 -10.22
CA TYR A 480 -9.83 28.66 -10.39
C TYR A 480 -10.30 30.08 -10.10
N ARG A 481 -11.57 30.42 -10.39
CA ARG A 481 -12.15 31.71 -10.03
C ARG A 481 -12.34 31.84 -8.51
N ARG A 482 -12.84 30.81 -7.84
CA ARG A 482 -13.01 30.77 -6.37
C ARG A 482 -11.68 30.95 -5.63
N LEU A 483 -10.61 30.40 -6.19
CA LEU A 483 -9.25 30.51 -5.65
C LEU A 483 -8.55 31.83 -6.02
N GLY A 484 -9.21 32.74 -6.75
CA GLY A 484 -8.61 33.99 -7.21
C GLY A 484 -7.50 33.82 -8.27
N ARG A 485 -7.47 32.67 -8.97
CA ARG A 485 -6.44 32.30 -9.95
C ARG A 485 -6.98 32.03 -11.37
N PRO A 486 -7.80 32.87 -11.95
CA PRO A 486 -8.36 32.62 -13.28
C PRO A 486 -7.28 32.49 -14.37
N ALA A 487 -6.14 33.19 -14.21
CA ALA A 487 -5.02 33.08 -15.13
C ALA A 487 -4.37 31.69 -15.16
N ASP A 488 -4.34 30.97 -14.03
CA ASP A 488 -3.80 29.61 -13.94
C ASP A 488 -4.67 28.60 -14.68
N TYR A 489 -5.99 28.83 -14.69
CA TYR A 489 -6.91 28.05 -15.51
C TYR A 489 -6.56 28.19 -17.00
N VAL A 490 -6.38 29.40 -17.48
CA VAL A 490 -5.99 29.66 -18.88
C VAL A 490 -4.65 29.00 -19.19
N ARG A 491 -3.67 29.12 -18.31
CA ARG A 491 -2.34 28.47 -18.46
C ARG A 491 -2.43 26.96 -18.50
N ARG A 492 -3.28 26.34 -17.65
CA ARG A 492 -3.45 24.88 -17.60
C ARG A 492 -4.36 24.34 -18.70
N ARG A 493 -5.39 25.10 -19.09
CA ARG A 493 -6.28 24.73 -20.20
C ARG A 493 -5.50 24.50 -21.50
N GLY A 494 -4.43 25.26 -21.69
CA GLY A 494 -3.76 25.34 -22.97
C GLY A 494 -4.63 26.07 -23.99
N PHE A 495 -4.05 26.38 -25.14
CA PHE A 495 -4.79 27.04 -26.21
C PHE A 495 -5.68 26.04 -26.92
N GLU A 496 -6.91 26.44 -27.25
CA GLU A 496 -7.77 25.64 -28.11
C GLU A 496 -7.12 25.46 -29.51
N PRO A 497 -7.44 24.40 -30.24
CA PRO A 497 -6.82 24.13 -31.52
C PRO A 497 -6.87 25.34 -32.47
N LEU A 498 -7.97 26.10 -32.46
CA LEU A 498 -8.12 27.31 -33.27
C LEU A 498 -7.19 28.43 -32.82
N GLN A 499 -7.02 28.61 -31.50
CA GLN A 499 -6.08 29.58 -30.93
C GLN A 499 -4.62 29.20 -31.23
N GLN A 500 -4.31 27.90 -31.13
CA GLN A 500 -2.98 27.37 -31.46
C GLN A 500 -2.65 27.63 -32.95
N GLU A 501 -3.61 27.43 -33.83
CA GLU A 501 -3.45 27.74 -35.26
C GLU A 501 -3.22 29.22 -35.49
N GLN A 502 -4.00 30.09 -34.89
CA GLN A 502 -3.81 31.55 -34.98
C GLN A 502 -2.44 31.98 -34.44
N MET A 503 -2.02 31.47 -33.29
CA MET A 503 -0.71 31.76 -32.70
C MET A 503 0.44 31.33 -33.64
N ILE A 504 0.33 30.14 -34.24
CA ILE A 504 1.32 29.67 -35.22
C ILE A 504 1.38 30.59 -36.44
N LEU A 505 0.23 30.96 -37.02
CA LEU A 505 0.15 31.84 -38.18
C LEU A 505 0.70 33.23 -37.86
N GLN A 506 0.32 33.84 -36.73
CA GLN A 506 0.88 35.14 -36.30
C GLN A 506 2.39 35.08 -36.06
N TYR A 507 2.88 34.00 -35.44
CA TYR A 507 4.33 33.82 -35.27
C TYR A 507 5.05 33.74 -36.59
N VAL A 508 4.52 32.95 -37.55
CA VAL A 508 5.12 32.79 -38.87
C VAL A 508 5.05 34.10 -39.64
N GLN A 509 3.97 34.86 -39.51
CA GLN A 509 3.84 36.19 -40.12
C GLN A 509 4.89 37.17 -39.57
N ALA A 510 5.17 37.14 -38.27
CA ALA A 510 6.14 38.02 -37.63
C ALA A 510 7.61 37.60 -37.86
N HIS A 511 7.87 36.28 -37.91
CA HIS A 511 9.22 35.71 -37.89
C HIS A 511 9.61 34.94 -39.19
N GLY A 512 8.71 34.86 -40.16
CA GLY A 512 8.92 34.25 -41.47
C GLY A 512 8.79 32.72 -41.50
N SER A 513 9.12 32.03 -40.42
CA SER A 513 8.99 30.57 -40.37
C SER A 513 8.96 30.02 -38.92
N ILE A 514 8.45 28.80 -38.77
CA ILE A 514 8.36 28.11 -37.47
C ILE A 514 8.75 26.63 -37.59
N SER A 515 9.48 26.09 -36.63
CA SER A 515 9.83 24.68 -36.53
C SER A 515 8.88 23.93 -35.60
N ARG A 516 8.87 22.59 -35.65
CA ARG A 516 8.09 21.75 -34.76
C ARG A 516 8.40 21.99 -33.28
N LYS A 517 9.65 22.25 -32.92
CA LYS A 517 10.09 22.53 -31.56
C LYS A 517 9.51 23.86 -31.07
N GLU A 518 9.62 24.91 -31.88
CA GLU A 518 9.06 26.24 -31.60
C GLU A 518 7.52 26.18 -31.45
N VAL A 519 6.82 25.40 -32.28
CA VAL A 519 5.37 25.17 -32.10
C VAL A 519 5.06 24.47 -30.77
N ALA A 520 5.84 23.46 -30.38
CA ALA A 520 5.66 22.78 -29.14
C ALA A 520 5.84 23.72 -27.92
N GLU A 521 6.82 24.62 -28.01
CA GLU A 521 7.08 25.64 -26.99
C GLU A 521 6.01 26.74 -26.99
N LEU A 522 5.70 27.31 -28.17
CA LEU A 522 4.72 28.37 -28.35
C LEU A 522 3.32 27.96 -27.89
N CYS A 523 2.86 26.80 -28.35
CA CYS A 523 1.53 26.27 -28.04
C CYS A 523 1.49 25.44 -26.75
N ARG A 524 2.62 25.27 -26.06
CA ARG A 524 2.78 24.43 -24.84
C ARG A 524 2.19 23.04 -25.03
N THR A 525 2.58 22.36 -26.07
CA THR A 525 2.04 21.06 -26.46
C THR A 525 3.16 20.04 -26.70
N SER A 526 2.80 18.75 -26.81
CA SER A 526 3.80 17.72 -27.11
C SER A 526 4.32 17.85 -28.56
N SER A 527 5.55 17.36 -28.79
CA SER A 527 6.15 17.35 -30.14
C SER A 527 5.26 16.63 -31.16
N MET A 528 4.50 15.61 -30.75
CA MET A 528 3.57 14.90 -31.63
C MET A 528 2.32 15.73 -31.95
N GLN A 529 1.79 16.47 -30.99
CA GLN A 529 0.64 17.38 -31.18
C GLN A 529 1.07 18.58 -32.05
N ALA A 530 2.26 19.14 -31.79
CA ALA A 530 2.85 20.19 -32.63
C ALA A 530 2.99 19.75 -34.11
N TYR A 531 3.44 18.51 -34.34
CA TYR A 531 3.50 17.94 -35.68
C TYR A 531 2.11 17.84 -36.34
N ARG A 532 1.10 17.38 -35.58
CA ARG A 532 -0.30 17.28 -36.08
C ARG A 532 -0.89 18.66 -36.44
N LEU A 533 -0.62 19.66 -35.61
CA LEU A 533 -1.04 21.05 -35.87
C LEU A 533 -0.41 21.59 -37.17
N LEU A 534 0.91 21.46 -37.32
CA LEU A 534 1.62 21.88 -38.52
C LEU A 534 1.11 21.16 -39.77
N LYS A 535 0.88 19.84 -39.69
CA LYS A 535 0.32 19.07 -40.80
C LYS A 535 -1.12 19.45 -41.14
N ARG A 536 -1.91 19.87 -40.17
CA ARG A 536 -3.28 20.37 -40.39
C ARG A 536 -3.26 21.70 -41.12
N LEU A 537 -2.40 22.65 -40.70
CA LEU A 537 -2.22 23.94 -41.34
C LEU A 537 -1.61 23.82 -42.74
N GLU A 538 -0.70 22.88 -42.96
CA GLU A 538 -0.15 22.56 -44.27
C GLU A 538 -1.24 22.00 -45.22
N ARG A 539 -2.06 21.08 -44.76
CA ARG A 539 -3.20 20.53 -45.53
C ARG A 539 -4.29 21.58 -45.81
N ALA A 540 -4.48 22.52 -44.91
CA ALA A 540 -5.38 23.63 -45.10
C ALA A 540 -4.83 24.73 -46.05
N GLY A 541 -3.63 24.55 -46.59
CA GLY A 541 -3.00 25.51 -47.49
C GLY A 541 -2.48 26.79 -46.82
N MET A 542 -2.52 26.88 -45.49
CA MET A 542 -2.12 28.07 -44.73
C MET A 542 -0.60 28.13 -44.51
N LEU A 543 0.07 26.99 -44.46
CA LEU A 543 1.49 26.87 -44.29
C LEU A 543 2.08 25.98 -45.40
N LYS A 544 3.32 26.31 -45.83
CA LYS A 544 4.14 25.48 -46.71
C LYS A 544 5.41 25.07 -46.01
N ARG A 545 5.91 23.88 -46.35
CA ARG A 545 7.16 23.36 -45.84
C ARG A 545 8.34 24.06 -46.50
N LEU A 546 9.26 24.57 -45.68
CA LEU A 546 10.52 25.17 -46.12
C LEU A 546 11.66 24.19 -45.85
N GLY A 547 12.35 23.69 -46.89
CA GLY A 547 13.47 22.76 -46.78
C GLY A 547 13.10 21.28 -46.92
N GLY A 548 14.04 20.44 -47.37
CA GLY A 548 13.81 19.11 -47.93
C GLY A 548 14.20 17.89 -47.08
N THR A 549 14.83 18.01 -45.89
CA THR A 549 15.35 16.88 -45.13
C THR A 549 14.67 16.72 -43.76
N THR A 550 14.74 15.52 -43.18
CA THR A 550 14.07 15.13 -41.94
C THR A 550 14.55 15.87 -40.68
N LYS A 551 15.73 16.44 -40.66
CA LYS A 551 16.26 17.27 -39.56
C LYS A 551 16.20 18.75 -39.94
N GLY A 552 15.46 19.57 -39.16
CA GLY A 552 15.42 21.03 -39.34
C GLY A 552 14.30 21.57 -40.24
N VAL A 553 13.25 20.81 -40.50
CA VAL A 553 12.07 21.26 -41.24
C VAL A 553 11.44 22.48 -40.60
N ARG A 554 11.26 23.57 -41.34
CA ARG A 554 10.51 24.77 -40.97
C ARG A 554 9.28 24.93 -41.86
N TYR A 555 8.30 25.66 -41.36
CA TYR A 555 7.06 25.96 -42.07
C TYR A 555 6.91 27.49 -42.19
N GLY A 556 6.64 27.98 -43.39
CA GLY A 556 6.35 29.39 -43.68
C GLY A 556 4.94 29.57 -44.18
N LEU A 557 4.46 30.83 -44.27
CA LEU A 557 3.17 31.12 -44.90
C LEU A 557 3.13 30.60 -46.34
N SER A 558 2.01 30.03 -46.74
CA SER A 558 1.72 29.76 -48.13
C SER A 558 1.45 31.11 -48.76
N SER A 559 2.35 31.59 -49.65
CA SER A 559 2.02 32.73 -50.52
C SER A 559 1.02 32.20 -51.55
N ASP A 560 -0.07 32.91 -51.79
CA ASP A 560 -0.92 32.72 -52.96
C ASP A 560 -0.12 32.78 -54.26
#